data_5402379bb7ee8ebd74774621c135ff5a
#
_entry.id   5402379bb7ee8ebd74774621c135ff5a
#
_cell.length_a   1.000
_cell.length_b   1.000
_cell.length_c   1.000
_cell.angle_alpha   90.00
_cell.angle_beta   90.00
_cell.angle_gamma   90.00
#
_symmetry.space_group_name_H-M   'P 1'
#
loop_
_entity.id
_entity.type
_entity.pdbx_description
1 polymer ?
#
loop_
_entity_poly.entity_id
_entity_poly.type
_entity_poly.pdbx_seq_one_letter_code
_entity_poly.pdbx_strand_id
1 'polypeptide(L)'
;MSLAEVLISSLLLASSSSAALGVWSQATAIWQRSRTLQQTADELALVQLASHRWLMLHGSNDNLLRSGLDPCRLDAQALAAASDQAVPLPQGITRQWIVYSDQLGVWQELSVLDGDGEVLLQRRQLFSPAAYGLCRS
;
A
#
# COMPACT_ATOMS: atom_id res chain seq x y z
N MET A 1 40.78 -47.39 6.86
CA MET A 1 40.46 -46.10 6.18
C MET A 1 41.74 -45.47 5.72
N SER A 2 41.84 -45.17 4.43
CA SER A 2 43.03 -44.54 3.89
C SER A 2 42.95 -43.00 4.15
N LEU A 3 44.09 -42.36 4.29
CA LEU A 3 44.19 -40.92 4.52
C LEU A 3 43.50 -40.14 3.40
N ALA A 4 43.50 -40.67 2.19
CA ALA A 4 42.78 -40.09 1.05
C ALA A 4 41.26 -40.12 1.23
N GLU A 5 40.67 -41.17 1.78
CA GLU A 5 39.22 -41.24 2.05
C GLU A 5 38.77 -40.20 3.07
N VAL A 6 39.57 -39.95 4.10
CA VAL A 6 39.29 -38.94 5.13
C VAL A 6 39.35 -37.55 4.52
N LEU A 7 40.33 -37.26 3.66
CA LEU A 7 40.44 -35.97 2.97
C LEU A 7 39.27 -35.72 2.01
N ILE A 8 38.90 -36.73 1.22
CA ILE A 8 37.76 -36.58 0.28
C ILE A 8 36.47 -36.38 1.06
N SER A 9 36.24 -37.14 2.12
CA SER A 9 35.02 -37.00 2.94
C SER A 9 34.95 -35.65 3.61
N SER A 10 36.06 -35.13 4.13
CA SER A 10 36.08 -33.80 4.76
C SER A 10 35.84 -32.66 3.75
N LEU A 11 36.36 -32.79 2.52
CA LEU A 11 36.13 -31.83 1.44
C LEU A 11 34.66 -31.81 0.99
N LEU A 12 34.06 -32.99 0.85
CA LEU A 12 32.63 -33.11 0.50
C LEU A 12 31.74 -32.52 1.60
N LEU A 13 32.07 -32.77 2.87
CA LEU A 13 31.33 -32.24 4.00
C LEU A 13 31.43 -30.69 4.08
N ALA A 14 32.61 -30.15 3.86
CA ALA A 14 32.85 -28.72 3.85
C ALA A 14 32.10 -28.04 2.69
N SER A 15 32.10 -28.61 1.49
CA SER A 15 31.41 -28.06 0.34
C SER A 15 29.87 -28.10 0.49
N SER A 16 29.34 -29.20 1.03
CA SER A 16 27.91 -29.32 1.29
C SER A 16 27.42 -28.35 2.37
N SER A 17 28.21 -28.14 3.41
CA SER A 17 27.90 -27.19 4.48
C SER A 17 27.88 -25.75 3.99
N SER A 18 28.82 -25.35 3.13
CA SER A 18 28.84 -23.98 2.56
C SER A 18 27.67 -23.72 1.63
N ALA A 19 27.27 -24.70 0.83
CA ALA A 19 26.08 -24.61 -0.02
C ALA A 19 24.79 -24.47 0.81
N ALA A 20 24.64 -25.25 1.87
CA ALA A 20 23.49 -25.18 2.77
C ALA A 20 23.38 -23.81 3.46
N LEU A 21 24.49 -23.23 3.92
CA LEU A 21 24.52 -21.89 4.52
C LEU A 21 24.13 -20.80 3.48
N GLY A 22 24.57 -20.95 2.22
CA GLY A 22 24.19 -20.04 1.15
C GLY A 22 22.68 -20.03 0.89
N VAL A 23 22.07 -21.21 0.80
CA VAL A 23 20.61 -21.35 0.62
C VAL A 23 19.85 -20.77 1.82
N TRP A 24 20.32 -21.03 3.03
CA TRP A 24 19.70 -20.52 4.24
C TRP A 24 19.74 -18.99 4.32
N SER A 25 20.88 -18.38 3.98
CA SER A 25 21.01 -16.92 3.97
C SER A 25 20.08 -16.25 2.94
N GLN A 26 19.94 -16.84 1.76
CA GLN A 26 19.00 -16.37 0.76
C GLN A 26 17.54 -16.52 1.19
N ALA A 27 17.19 -17.66 1.79
CA ALA A 27 15.84 -17.90 2.30
C ALA A 27 15.47 -16.89 3.38
N THR A 28 16.36 -16.59 4.31
CA THR A 28 16.11 -15.58 5.37
C THR A 28 15.96 -14.17 4.81
N ALA A 29 16.75 -13.79 3.81
CA ALA A 29 16.65 -12.50 3.15
C ALA A 29 15.30 -12.34 2.42
N ILE A 30 14.87 -13.36 1.69
CA ILE A 30 13.56 -13.40 1.01
C ILE A 30 12.43 -13.29 2.04
N TRP A 31 12.54 -14.00 3.15
CA TRP A 31 11.52 -14.01 4.20
C TRP A 31 11.38 -12.64 4.89
N GLN A 32 12.51 -11.98 5.17
CA GLN A 32 12.52 -10.61 5.70
C GLN A 32 11.89 -9.63 4.74
N ARG A 33 12.22 -9.69 3.45
CA ARG A 33 11.63 -8.84 2.42
C ARG A 33 10.11 -9.05 2.30
N SER A 34 9.68 -10.32 2.32
CA SER A 34 8.25 -10.65 2.28
C SER A 34 7.50 -10.10 3.49
N ARG A 35 8.07 -10.18 4.69
CA ARG A 35 7.49 -9.59 5.90
C ARG A 35 7.34 -8.08 5.80
N THR A 36 8.37 -7.39 5.33
CA THR A 36 8.33 -5.93 5.18
C THR A 36 7.24 -5.53 4.18
N LEU A 37 7.15 -6.20 3.03
CA LEU A 37 6.10 -5.94 2.05
C LEU A 37 4.70 -6.19 2.61
N GLN A 38 4.54 -7.23 3.42
CA GLN A 38 3.27 -7.57 4.04
C GLN A 38 2.85 -6.51 5.07
N GLN A 39 3.76 -6.07 5.92
CA GLN A 39 3.53 -4.97 6.86
C GLN A 39 3.12 -3.69 6.14
N THR A 40 3.84 -3.33 5.08
CA THR A 40 3.52 -2.16 4.25
C THR A 40 2.14 -2.27 3.60
N ALA A 41 1.77 -3.46 3.12
CA ALA A 41 0.44 -3.71 2.55
C ALA A 41 -0.67 -3.58 3.59
N ASP A 42 -0.42 -4.01 4.82
CA ASP A 42 -1.37 -3.87 5.94
C ASP A 42 -1.54 -2.40 6.35
N GLU A 43 -0.45 -1.62 6.38
CA GLU A 43 -0.51 -0.18 6.63
C GLU A 43 -1.33 0.55 5.56
N LEU A 44 -1.13 0.24 4.29
CA LEU A 44 -1.96 0.79 3.21
C LEU A 44 -3.44 0.43 3.37
N ALA A 45 -3.73 -0.81 3.77
CA ALA A 45 -5.10 -1.25 4.02
C ALA A 45 -5.75 -0.50 5.18
N LEU A 46 -5.00 -0.23 6.25
CA LEU A 46 -5.48 0.56 7.39
C LEU A 46 -5.77 2.00 6.98
N VAL A 47 -4.91 2.64 6.20
CA VAL A 47 -5.16 4.00 5.68
C VAL A 47 -6.40 4.04 4.78
N GLN A 48 -6.59 3.05 3.91
CA GLN A 48 -7.79 2.95 3.09
C GLN A 48 -9.05 2.80 3.94
N LEU A 49 -9.02 1.91 4.93
CA LEU A 49 -10.15 1.70 5.84
C LEU A 49 -10.46 2.95 6.66
N ALA A 50 -9.43 3.64 7.15
CA ALA A 50 -9.59 4.90 7.89
C ALA A 50 -10.22 5.99 7.00
N SER A 51 -9.77 6.13 5.76
CA SER A 51 -10.33 7.07 4.77
C SER A 51 -11.79 6.74 4.48
N HIS A 52 -12.10 5.47 4.27
CA HIS A 52 -13.47 5.01 4.04
C HIS A 52 -14.38 5.31 5.24
N ARG A 53 -13.94 4.95 6.44
CA ARG A 53 -14.69 5.20 7.68
C ARG A 53 -14.91 6.69 7.92
N TRP A 54 -13.88 7.50 7.71
CA TRP A 54 -13.97 8.94 7.84
C TRP A 54 -15.01 9.52 6.88
N LEU A 55 -14.99 9.11 5.61
CA LEU A 55 -15.95 9.57 4.61
C LEU A 55 -17.38 9.12 4.93
N MET A 56 -17.57 7.91 5.44
CA MET A 56 -18.88 7.43 5.91
C MET A 56 -19.46 8.30 7.03
N LEU A 57 -18.62 8.81 7.93
CA LEU A 57 -19.04 9.61 9.07
C LEU A 57 -19.22 11.10 8.74
N HIS A 58 -18.46 11.62 7.78
CA HIS A 58 -18.39 13.05 7.49
C HIS A 58 -18.83 13.41 6.07
N GLY A 59 -19.16 12.43 5.25
CA GLY A 59 -19.55 12.64 3.86
C GLY A 59 -20.82 13.47 3.66
N SER A 60 -21.68 13.55 4.68
CA SER A 60 -22.88 14.39 4.66
C SER A 60 -22.60 15.91 4.75
N ASN A 61 -21.34 16.30 4.97
CA ASN A 61 -20.96 17.70 4.94
C ASN A 61 -20.94 18.20 3.50
N ASP A 62 -21.79 19.17 3.18
CA ASP A 62 -21.96 19.74 1.84
C ASP A 62 -20.66 20.30 1.23
N ASN A 63 -19.64 20.52 2.05
CA ASN A 63 -18.32 21.02 1.63
C ASN A 63 -17.48 20.02 0.82
N LEU A 64 -17.85 18.74 0.82
CA LEU A 64 -17.14 17.70 0.05
C LEU A 64 -17.74 17.49 -1.34
N LEU A 65 -18.90 18.04 -1.58
CA LEU A 65 -19.57 18.00 -2.89
C LEU A 65 -19.21 19.22 -3.69
N ARG A 66 -19.05 19.02 -4.99
CA ARG A 66 -18.79 20.12 -5.93
C ARG A 66 -20.01 21.02 -6.00
N SER A 67 -19.84 22.31 -5.72
CA SER A 67 -20.88 23.30 -5.91
C SER A 67 -21.12 23.55 -7.42
N GLY A 68 -22.35 23.36 -7.90
CA GLY A 68 -22.69 23.59 -9.29
C GLY A 68 -23.93 22.83 -9.78
N LEU A 69 -24.06 22.73 -11.11
CA LEU A 69 -25.21 22.12 -11.80
C LEU A 69 -25.33 20.59 -11.59
N ASP A 70 -24.30 19.94 -11.06
CA ASP A 70 -24.30 18.52 -10.80
C ASP A 70 -23.89 18.27 -9.33
N PRO A 71 -24.85 18.30 -8.41
CA PRO A 71 -24.60 18.24 -6.97
C PRO A 71 -24.09 16.89 -6.50
N CYS A 72 -24.00 15.89 -7.39
CA CYS A 72 -23.60 14.53 -7.03
C CYS A 72 -22.15 14.20 -7.42
N ARG A 73 -21.26 15.18 -7.38
CA ARG A 73 -19.83 14.97 -7.63
C ARG A 73 -19.01 15.39 -6.42
N LEU A 74 -18.05 14.54 -6.06
CA LEU A 74 -17.07 14.89 -5.04
C LEU A 74 -16.07 15.92 -5.59
N ASP A 75 -15.75 16.90 -4.75
CA ASP A 75 -14.65 17.82 -5.02
C ASP A 75 -13.34 17.20 -4.54
N ALA A 76 -12.45 16.85 -5.49
CA ALA A 76 -11.19 16.18 -5.17
C ALA A 76 -10.27 17.05 -4.31
N GLN A 77 -10.29 18.39 -4.47
CA GLN A 77 -9.45 19.28 -3.68
C GLN A 77 -9.98 19.41 -2.25
N ALA A 78 -11.28 19.59 -2.08
CA ALA A 78 -11.90 19.62 -0.76
C ALA A 78 -11.72 18.29 -0.03
N LEU A 79 -11.88 17.18 -0.76
CA LEU A 79 -11.67 15.83 -0.22
C LEU A 79 -10.21 15.60 0.20
N ALA A 80 -9.25 16.04 -0.62
CA ALA A 80 -7.83 15.95 -0.28
C ALA A 80 -7.51 16.73 0.99
N ALA A 81 -7.87 18.01 1.04
CA ALA A 81 -7.60 18.86 2.18
C ALA A 81 -8.23 18.34 3.48
N ALA A 82 -9.50 17.91 3.43
CA ALA A 82 -10.19 17.39 4.60
C ALA A 82 -9.65 16.02 5.05
N SER A 83 -9.33 15.13 4.09
CA SER A 83 -8.79 13.81 4.42
C SER A 83 -7.37 13.85 4.95
N ASP A 84 -6.52 14.75 4.44
CA ASP A 84 -5.13 14.90 4.90
C ASP A 84 -5.08 15.39 6.36
N GLN A 85 -6.06 16.20 6.75
CA GLN A 85 -6.20 16.67 8.11
C GLN A 85 -6.75 15.61 9.06
N ALA A 86 -7.70 14.80 8.60
CA ALA A 86 -8.41 13.81 9.42
C ALA A 86 -7.74 12.45 9.52
N VAL A 87 -7.04 12.04 8.46
CA VAL A 87 -6.39 10.73 8.34
C VAL A 87 -4.92 10.96 7.98
N PRO A 88 -4.06 11.18 8.98
CA PRO A 88 -2.63 11.38 8.76
C PRO A 88 -2.01 10.13 8.13
N LEU A 89 -1.03 10.35 7.25
CA LEU A 89 -0.31 9.26 6.59
C LEU A 89 0.89 8.81 7.42
N PRO A 90 1.15 7.50 7.50
CA PRO A 90 2.42 6.98 7.97
C PRO A 90 3.59 7.46 7.11
N GLN A 91 4.79 7.43 7.67
CA GLN A 91 6.00 7.81 6.92
C GLN A 91 6.20 6.90 5.70
N GLY A 92 6.58 7.49 4.57
CA GLY A 92 6.83 6.76 3.33
C GLY A 92 5.59 6.43 2.50
N ILE A 93 4.39 6.74 2.99
CA ILE A 93 3.15 6.60 2.23
C ILE A 93 2.75 7.96 1.66
N THR A 94 2.44 7.99 0.37
CA THR A 94 1.88 9.15 -0.31
C THR A 94 0.44 8.89 -0.71
N ARG A 95 -0.38 9.93 -0.72
CA ARG A 95 -1.78 9.87 -1.13
C ARG A 95 -2.05 10.89 -2.23
N GLN A 96 -2.74 10.44 -3.27
CA GLN A 96 -3.25 11.32 -4.33
C GLN A 96 -4.73 11.06 -4.54
N TRP A 97 -5.46 12.14 -4.86
CA TRP A 97 -6.86 12.09 -5.23
C TRP A 97 -7.01 12.44 -6.70
N ILE A 98 -7.50 11.50 -7.49
CA ILE A 98 -7.52 11.61 -8.95
C ILE A 98 -8.95 11.50 -9.45
N VAL A 99 -9.36 12.47 -10.29
CA VAL A 99 -10.64 12.44 -11.00
C VAL A 99 -10.37 11.92 -12.40
N TYR A 100 -11.01 10.82 -12.77
CA TYR A 100 -10.95 10.31 -14.14
C TYR A 100 -12.10 10.85 -14.98
N SER A 101 -11.97 10.71 -16.29
CA SER A 101 -12.93 11.22 -17.28
C SER A 101 -14.33 10.61 -17.18
N ASP A 102 -14.47 9.42 -16.61
CA ASP A 102 -15.74 8.75 -16.36
C ASP A 102 -16.59 9.43 -15.28
N GLN A 103 -15.96 10.26 -14.46
CA GLN A 103 -16.57 11.08 -13.41
C GLN A 103 -17.47 10.31 -12.43
N LEU A 104 -17.32 8.99 -12.34
CA LEU A 104 -18.09 8.14 -11.42
C LEU A 104 -17.71 8.38 -9.95
N GLY A 105 -16.60 9.06 -9.70
CA GLY A 105 -16.12 9.39 -8.38
C GLY A 105 -14.68 9.90 -8.39
N VAL A 106 -14.07 9.87 -7.22
CA VAL A 106 -12.68 10.25 -7.01
C VAL A 106 -11.89 9.03 -6.61
N TRP A 107 -10.76 8.80 -7.26
CA TRP A 107 -9.86 7.73 -6.92
C TRP A 107 -8.86 8.20 -5.87
N GLN A 108 -8.79 7.47 -4.77
CA GLN A 108 -7.67 7.54 -3.85
C GLN A 108 -6.58 6.59 -4.34
N GLU A 109 -5.41 7.12 -4.57
CA GLU A 109 -4.22 6.37 -4.86
C GLU A 109 -3.25 6.50 -3.70
N LEU A 110 -2.91 5.38 -3.11
CA LEU A 110 -1.90 5.29 -2.05
C LEU A 110 -0.67 4.60 -2.63
N SER A 111 0.49 5.22 -2.50
CA SER A 111 1.75 4.68 -2.99
C SER A 111 2.80 4.68 -1.90
N VAL A 112 3.59 3.62 -1.85
CA VAL A 112 4.79 3.52 -1.04
C VAL A 112 5.99 3.62 -1.95
N LEU A 113 6.90 4.52 -1.63
CA LEU A 113 8.14 4.71 -2.36
C LEU A 113 9.26 3.99 -1.64
N ASP A 114 10.16 3.40 -2.39
CA ASP A 114 11.41 2.88 -1.86
C ASP A 114 12.44 4.01 -1.60
N GLY A 115 13.64 3.65 -1.13
CA GLY A 115 14.70 4.62 -0.86
C GLY A 115 15.19 5.36 -2.10
N ASP A 116 14.96 4.84 -3.29
CA ASP A 116 15.35 5.41 -4.59
C ASP A 116 14.23 6.23 -5.22
N GLY A 117 13.04 6.27 -4.57
CA GLY A 117 11.87 7.01 -5.06
C GLY A 117 11.02 6.24 -6.06
N GLU A 118 11.30 4.96 -6.27
CA GLU A 118 10.46 4.09 -7.10
C GLU A 118 9.24 3.59 -6.31
N VAL A 119 8.14 3.36 -7.03
CA VAL A 119 6.90 2.87 -6.44
C VAL A 119 7.06 1.39 -6.10
N LEU A 120 7.17 1.09 -4.81
CA LEU A 120 7.28 -0.27 -4.28
C LEU A 120 5.91 -0.97 -4.25
N LEU A 121 4.88 -0.26 -3.82
CA LEU A 121 3.52 -0.77 -3.71
C LEU A 121 2.53 0.36 -3.97
N GLN A 122 1.45 0.07 -4.70
CA GLN A 122 0.40 1.02 -5.01
C GLN A 122 -0.96 0.36 -4.81
N ARG A 123 -1.89 1.11 -4.20
CA ARG A 123 -3.29 0.71 -4.08
C ARG A 123 -4.20 1.83 -4.52
N ARG A 124 -5.27 1.47 -5.21
CA ARG A 124 -6.31 2.40 -5.67
C ARG A 124 -7.65 2.01 -5.11
N GLN A 125 -8.43 2.99 -4.73
CA GLN A 125 -9.81 2.81 -4.28
C GLN A 125 -10.68 3.92 -4.85
N LEU A 126 -11.84 3.55 -5.41
CA LEU A 126 -12.83 4.50 -5.90
C LEU A 126 -13.75 4.93 -4.76
N PHE A 127 -13.93 6.23 -4.63
CA PHE A 127 -14.91 6.86 -3.76
C PHE A 127 -15.99 7.48 -4.62
N SER A 128 -17.15 6.84 -4.68
CA SER A 128 -18.31 7.33 -5.41
C SER A 128 -19.28 8.01 -4.44
N PRO A 129 -19.77 9.21 -4.72
CA PRO A 129 -20.72 9.90 -3.85
C PRO A 129 -22.02 9.11 -3.64
N ALA A 130 -22.46 8.35 -4.63
CA ALA A 130 -23.62 7.47 -4.52
C ALA A 130 -23.44 6.36 -3.48
N ALA A 131 -22.23 5.79 -3.38
CA ALA A 131 -21.93 4.73 -2.41
C ALA A 131 -21.99 5.22 -0.95
N TYR A 132 -21.88 6.53 -0.74
CA TYR A 132 -21.96 7.17 0.59
C TYR A 132 -23.29 7.87 0.84
N GLY A 133 -24.29 7.67 -0.04
CA GLY A 133 -25.61 8.27 0.12
C GLY A 133 -25.63 9.80 -0.04
N LEU A 134 -24.63 10.37 -0.68
CA LEU A 134 -24.49 11.82 -0.87
C LEU A 134 -25.34 12.34 -2.04
N CYS A 135 -25.74 11.45 -2.95
CA CYS A 135 -26.62 11.79 -4.05
C CYS A 135 -28.08 11.81 -3.56
N ARG A 136 -28.63 12.97 -3.33
CA ARG A 136 -30.07 13.11 -3.13
C ARG A 136 -30.76 13.06 -4.50
N SER A 137 -31.68 12.11 -4.67
CA SER A 137 -32.65 12.08 -5.78
C SER A 137 -33.62 13.23 -5.71
#